data_0d4d479fbd697094d8765ef2dc576a42
#
_entry.id   0d4d479fbd697094d8765ef2dc576a42
#
_cell.length_a   1.000
_cell.length_b   1.000
_cell.length_c   1.000
_cell.angle_alpha   90.00
_cell.angle_beta   90.00
_cell.angle_gamma   90.00
#
_symmetry.space_group_name_H-M   'P 1'
#
loop_
_entity.id
_entity.type
_entity.pdbx_description
1 polymer ?
#
loop_
_entity_poly.entity_id
_entity_poly.type
_entity_poly.pdbx_seq_one_letter_code
_entity_poly.pdbx_strand_id
1 'polypeptide(L)'
;MTQTPFSTIDQALQAFKQGKMIIVVDDENRENEGDLVMPAQTATPEAINFMIRFGRGLVCAPISAMRAEQLQLPLQVMKNTESMRTAFTVSVDAKDNISTGISAADAFNRPGHIFPLIAESGGVFKRQGHTEASVDLAVLAGFTPAGVICEIINDDGSMARLPDLELFAAEHNLLIVSIADLLAYRKRHEALLTQIESAPL
;
A
#
# COMPACT_ATOMS: atom_id res chain seq x y z
N MET A 1 -13.73 27.72 9.22
CA MET A 1 -12.62 27.06 8.50
C MET A 1 -12.95 25.58 8.56
N THR A 2 -13.42 24.99 7.48
CA THR A 2 -13.62 23.54 7.39
C THR A 2 -12.23 22.91 7.44
N GLN A 3 -11.93 22.20 8.54
CA GLN A 3 -10.72 21.39 8.63
C GLN A 3 -10.80 20.37 7.48
N THR A 4 -9.74 20.26 6.71
CA THR A 4 -9.62 19.19 5.73
C THR A 4 -9.57 17.86 6.51
N PRO A 5 -10.28 16.82 6.07
CA PRO A 5 -10.25 15.52 6.75
C PRO A 5 -8.88 14.85 6.68
N PHE A 6 -8.00 15.34 5.81
CA PHE A 6 -6.70 14.75 5.53
C PHE A 6 -5.62 15.18 6.52
N SER A 7 -4.89 14.20 7.00
CA SER A 7 -3.64 14.36 7.72
C SER A 7 -2.49 14.68 6.74
N THR A 8 -1.40 15.25 7.24
CA THR A 8 -0.21 15.49 6.41
C THR A 8 0.53 14.18 6.11
N ILE A 9 1.28 14.15 5.01
CA ILE A 9 2.14 13.00 4.69
C ILE A 9 3.20 12.78 5.77
N ASP A 10 3.73 13.84 6.38
CA ASP A 10 4.69 13.69 7.50
C ASP A 10 4.06 12.96 8.69
N GLN A 11 2.80 13.26 9.03
CA GLN A 11 2.07 12.54 10.08
C GLN A 11 1.86 11.07 9.71
N ALA A 12 1.50 10.78 8.46
CA ALA A 12 1.37 9.43 7.94
C ALA A 12 2.69 8.65 8.03
N LEU A 13 3.81 9.26 7.62
CA LEU A 13 5.14 8.65 7.70
C LEU A 13 5.55 8.38 9.15
N GLN A 14 5.21 9.26 10.10
CA GLN A 14 5.45 9.00 11.52
C GLN A 14 4.59 7.83 12.04
N ALA A 15 3.34 7.71 11.60
CA ALA A 15 2.48 6.57 11.93
C ALA A 15 3.07 5.26 11.36
N PHE A 16 3.51 5.27 10.10
CA PHE A 16 4.19 4.14 9.46
C PHE A 16 5.44 3.69 10.22
N LYS A 17 6.32 4.64 10.62
CA LYS A 17 7.52 4.33 11.42
C LYS A 17 7.20 3.67 12.75
N GLN A 18 5.99 3.90 13.29
CA GLN A 18 5.49 3.24 14.50
C GLN A 18 4.76 1.92 14.21
N GLY A 19 4.75 1.46 12.95
CA GLY A 19 4.03 0.25 12.53
C GLY A 19 2.51 0.40 12.53
N LYS A 20 2.00 1.63 12.55
CA LYS A 20 0.55 1.90 12.54
C LYS A 20 -0.01 1.85 11.13
N MET A 21 -1.28 1.45 11.07
CA MET A 21 -2.13 1.49 9.89
C MET A 21 -2.68 2.90 9.67
N ILE A 22 -2.88 3.27 8.42
CA ILE A 22 -3.55 4.52 8.00
C ILE A 22 -4.56 4.21 6.91
N ILE A 23 -5.42 5.17 6.58
CA ILE A 23 -6.28 5.13 5.40
C ILE A 23 -5.62 5.96 4.29
N VAL A 24 -5.55 5.38 3.10
CA VAL A 24 -5.12 6.06 1.88
C VAL A 24 -6.29 6.11 0.93
N VAL A 25 -6.60 7.30 0.39
CA VAL A 25 -7.69 7.50 -0.57
C VAL A 25 -7.13 7.92 -1.92
N ASP A 26 -7.75 7.45 -2.99
CA ASP A 26 -7.43 7.87 -4.34
C ASP A 26 -8.36 8.99 -4.85
N ASP A 27 -8.21 9.36 -6.13
CA ASP A 27 -9.00 10.42 -6.76
C ASP A 27 -10.45 9.97 -7.00
N GLU A 28 -11.42 10.88 -6.80
CA GLU A 28 -12.84 10.63 -7.03
C GLU A 28 -13.17 10.21 -8.47
N ASN A 29 -12.31 10.56 -9.43
CA ASN A 29 -12.46 10.19 -10.84
C ASN A 29 -11.72 8.88 -11.19
N ARG A 30 -11.07 8.21 -10.22
CA ARG A 30 -10.41 6.92 -10.40
C ARG A 30 -11.27 5.79 -9.83
N GLU A 31 -10.96 5.23 -8.67
CA GLU A 31 -11.78 4.24 -7.95
C GLU A 31 -12.70 4.92 -6.95
N ASN A 32 -12.28 6.09 -6.44
CA ASN A 32 -12.94 6.84 -5.38
C ASN A 32 -13.12 5.99 -4.12
N GLU A 33 -12.07 5.30 -3.71
CA GLU A 33 -12.06 4.33 -2.62
C GLU A 33 -11.00 4.67 -1.57
N GLY A 34 -11.05 3.98 -0.45
CA GLY A 34 -10.05 4.08 0.60
C GLY A 34 -9.60 2.71 1.07
N ASP A 35 -8.29 2.54 1.15
CA ASP A 35 -7.66 1.33 1.67
C ASP A 35 -7.06 1.57 3.05
N LEU A 36 -7.17 0.56 3.91
CA LEU A 36 -6.29 0.39 5.05
C LEU A 36 -4.89 0.03 4.54
N VAL A 37 -3.88 0.77 4.96
CA VAL A 37 -2.51 0.61 4.45
C VAL A 37 -1.52 0.60 5.61
N MET A 38 -0.56 -0.34 5.59
CA MET A 38 0.55 -0.39 6.55
C MET A 38 1.81 -0.98 5.92
N PRO A 39 3.02 -0.77 6.51
CA PRO A 39 4.22 -1.43 6.04
C PRO A 39 4.11 -2.95 6.24
N ALA A 40 4.47 -3.74 5.22
CA ALA A 40 4.45 -5.21 5.35
C ALA A 40 5.40 -5.72 6.45
N GLN A 41 6.50 -5.03 6.68
CA GLN A 41 7.51 -5.40 7.67
C GLN A 41 7.01 -5.33 9.12
N THR A 42 5.97 -4.56 9.39
CA THR A 42 5.38 -4.38 10.72
C THR A 42 3.99 -5.00 10.84
N ALA A 43 3.53 -5.72 9.81
CA ALA A 43 2.23 -6.39 9.83
C ALA A 43 2.23 -7.51 10.88
N THR A 44 1.22 -7.50 11.76
CA THR A 44 0.99 -8.51 12.77
C THR A 44 -0.31 -9.27 12.51
N PRO A 45 -0.51 -10.46 13.10
CA PRO A 45 -1.79 -11.16 12.99
C PRO A 45 -3.00 -10.31 13.40
N GLU A 46 -2.84 -9.45 14.43
CA GLU A 46 -3.88 -8.56 14.91
C GLU A 46 -4.23 -7.48 13.88
N ALA A 47 -3.20 -6.92 13.20
CA ALA A 47 -3.40 -5.93 12.13
C ALA A 47 -4.12 -6.55 10.93
N ILE A 48 -3.73 -7.75 10.51
CA ILE A 48 -4.42 -8.48 9.44
C ILE A 48 -5.86 -8.83 9.85
N ASN A 49 -6.07 -9.30 11.08
CA ASN A 49 -7.42 -9.54 11.59
C ASN A 49 -8.27 -8.27 11.63
N PHE A 50 -7.67 -7.10 11.94
CA PHE A 50 -8.35 -5.81 11.86
C PHE A 50 -8.80 -5.51 10.42
N MET A 51 -7.91 -5.65 9.44
CA MET A 51 -8.24 -5.47 8.01
C MET A 51 -9.40 -6.37 7.58
N ILE A 52 -9.35 -7.67 7.91
CA ILE A 52 -10.39 -8.63 7.56
C ILE A 52 -11.73 -8.28 8.22
N ARG A 53 -11.73 -7.90 9.49
CA ARG A 53 -12.97 -7.64 10.24
C ARG A 53 -13.62 -6.31 9.91
N PHE A 54 -12.82 -5.29 9.73
CA PHE A 54 -13.30 -3.91 9.61
C PHE A 54 -13.13 -3.35 8.20
N GLY A 55 -12.04 -3.64 7.49
CA GLY A 55 -11.87 -3.31 6.08
C GLY A 55 -12.79 -4.15 5.21
N ARG A 56 -12.79 -5.48 5.40
CA ARG A 56 -13.63 -6.46 4.68
C ARG A 56 -13.28 -6.66 3.21
N GLY A 57 -12.32 -5.92 2.70
CA GLY A 57 -11.77 -6.05 1.35
C GLY A 57 -10.82 -7.23 1.21
N LEU A 58 -10.20 -7.35 0.07
CA LEU A 58 -9.17 -8.35 -0.18
C LEU A 58 -7.84 -7.88 0.42
N VAL A 59 -7.30 -8.65 1.36
CA VAL A 59 -5.96 -8.34 1.90
C VAL A 59 -4.91 -8.66 0.84
N CYS A 60 -4.25 -7.63 0.33
CA CYS A 60 -3.21 -7.72 -0.68
C CYS A 60 -1.84 -7.26 -0.14
N ALA A 61 -0.77 -7.73 -0.80
CA ALA A 61 0.60 -7.39 -0.44
C ALA A 61 1.32 -6.69 -1.61
N PRO A 62 1.17 -5.37 -1.77
CA PRO A 62 1.96 -4.58 -2.73
C PRO A 62 3.46 -4.73 -2.48
N ILE A 63 4.21 -5.01 -3.54
CA ILE A 63 5.67 -5.15 -3.54
C ILE A 63 6.28 -4.45 -4.76
N SER A 64 7.54 -4.07 -4.68
CA SER A 64 8.24 -3.56 -5.85
C SER A 64 8.44 -4.64 -6.92
N ALA A 65 8.57 -4.23 -8.19
CA ALA A 65 8.85 -5.14 -9.31
C ALA A 65 10.14 -5.96 -9.06
N MET A 66 11.19 -5.32 -8.56
CA MET A 66 12.43 -6.00 -8.19
C MET A 66 12.21 -7.09 -7.13
N ARG A 67 11.35 -6.81 -6.14
CA ARG A 67 11.04 -7.79 -5.10
C ARG A 67 10.23 -8.97 -5.65
N ALA A 68 9.29 -8.71 -6.55
CA ALA A 68 8.53 -9.76 -7.23
C ALA A 68 9.45 -10.69 -8.04
N GLU A 69 10.45 -10.14 -8.74
CA GLU A 69 11.46 -10.90 -9.46
C GLU A 69 12.31 -11.77 -8.52
N GLN A 70 12.85 -11.20 -7.44
CA GLN A 70 13.62 -11.93 -6.43
C GLN A 70 12.84 -13.10 -5.81
N LEU A 71 11.53 -12.92 -5.62
CA LEU A 71 10.63 -13.93 -5.06
C LEU A 71 10.08 -14.89 -6.13
N GLN A 72 10.44 -14.70 -7.41
CA GLN A 72 9.95 -15.48 -8.55
C GLN A 72 8.40 -15.56 -8.57
N LEU A 73 7.75 -14.40 -8.42
CA LEU A 73 6.30 -14.27 -8.43
C LEU A 73 5.82 -13.81 -9.82
N PRO A 74 5.42 -14.74 -10.70
CA PRO A 74 4.89 -14.39 -12.01
C PRO A 74 3.50 -13.75 -11.89
N LEU A 75 3.10 -12.99 -12.90
CA LEU A 75 1.74 -12.48 -13.01
C LEU A 75 0.73 -13.63 -13.00
N GLN A 76 -0.40 -13.41 -12.37
CA GLN A 76 -1.50 -14.37 -12.27
C GLN A 76 -2.09 -14.72 -13.63
N VAL A 77 -2.08 -13.76 -14.57
CA VAL A 77 -2.61 -13.93 -15.93
C VAL A 77 -1.65 -13.36 -16.97
N MET A 78 -1.54 -14.01 -18.11
CA MET A 78 -0.73 -13.55 -19.25
C MET A 78 -1.32 -12.29 -19.91
N LYS A 79 -2.65 -12.14 -19.91
CA LYS A 79 -3.35 -10.99 -20.47
C LYS A 79 -4.25 -10.41 -19.40
N ASN A 80 -3.80 -9.30 -18.83
CA ASN A 80 -4.61 -8.57 -17.85
C ASN A 80 -5.72 -7.78 -18.56
N THR A 81 -6.98 -8.06 -18.21
CA THR A 81 -8.19 -7.40 -18.72
C THR A 81 -8.92 -6.60 -17.64
N GLU A 82 -8.33 -6.53 -16.43
CA GLU A 82 -8.85 -5.72 -15.32
C GLU A 82 -8.78 -4.24 -15.70
N SER A 83 -9.79 -3.45 -15.31
CA SER A 83 -9.98 -2.06 -15.75
C SER A 83 -8.85 -1.13 -15.34
N MET A 84 -8.33 -1.29 -14.13
CA MET A 84 -7.22 -0.51 -13.57
C MET A 84 -5.86 -1.18 -13.84
N ARG A 85 -5.87 -2.37 -14.45
CA ARG A 85 -4.67 -3.17 -14.78
C ARG A 85 -3.81 -3.51 -13.57
N THR A 86 -4.44 -3.73 -12.41
CA THR A 86 -3.75 -4.14 -11.19
C THR A 86 -2.95 -5.42 -11.43
N ALA A 87 -1.66 -5.36 -11.17
CA ALA A 87 -0.72 -6.43 -11.52
C ALA A 87 -0.68 -7.51 -10.44
N PHE A 88 -1.74 -8.30 -10.33
CA PHE A 88 -1.77 -9.48 -9.46
C PHE A 88 -0.73 -10.51 -9.88
N THR A 89 -0.01 -11.04 -8.90
CA THR A 89 0.82 -12.22 -9.08
C THR A 89 0.05 -13.50 -8.69
N VAL A 90 0.66 -14.66 -8.88
CA VAL A 90 0.16 -15.88 -8.24
C VAL A 90 0.06 -15.66 -6.74
N SER A 91 -1.00 -16.16 -6.11
CA SER A 91 -1.18 -16.08 -4.66
C SER A 91 -0.20 -17.00 -3.92
N VAL A 92 0.16 -16.65 -2.71
CA VAL A 92 1.18 -17.36 -1.93
C VAL A 92 0.79 -17.53 -0.47
N ASP A 93 1.38 -18.54 0.17
CA ASP A 93 1.46 -18.69 1.62
C ASP A 93 2.91 -18.92 2.01
N ALA A 94 3.32 -18.44 3.17
CA ALA A 94 4.64 -18.77 3.71
C ALA A 94 4.72 -20.27 4.02
N LYS A 95 5.86 -20.91 3.70
CA LYS A 95 6.14 -22.25 4.17
C LYS A 95 6.50 -22.20 5.66
N ASP A 96 6.03 -23.17 6.41
CA ASP A 96 6.42 -23.33 7.81
C ASP A 96 7.95 -23.46 7.93
N ASN A 97 8.50 -22.88 9.01
CA ASN A 97 9.93 -22.95 9.34
C ASN A 97 10.90 -22.38 8.30
N ILE A 98 10.57 -21.24 7.69
CA ILE A 98 11.50 -20.52 6.83
C ILE A 98 12.69 -20.08 7.67
N SER A 99 13.83 -20.77 7.53
CA SER A 99 15.11 -20.35 8.09
C SER A 99 15.79 -19.35 7.18
N THR A 100 16.58 -18.43 7.76
CA THR A 100 17.45 -17.52 7.00
C THR A 100 18.43 -18.33 6.15
N GLY A 101 18.47 -18.07 4.82
CA GLY A 101 19.43 -18.72 3.91
C GLY A 101 18.82 -19.61 2.83
N ILE A 102 17.52 -19.87 2.85
CA ILE A 102 16.82 -20.50 1.73
C ILE A 102 16.60 -19.44 0.64
N SER A 103 16.69 -19.85 -0.64
CA SER A 103 16.27 -19.00 -1.76
C SER A 103 14.89 -18.42 -1.48
N ALA A 104 14.74 -17.12 -1.62
CA ALA A 104 13.46 -16.45 -1.38
C ALA A 104 12.31 -17.06 -2.21
N ALA A 105 12.61 -17.63 -3.37
CA ALA A 105 11.66 -18.35 -4.21
C ALA A 105 11.11 -19.63 -3.57
N ASP A 106 11.90 -20.30 -2.73
CA ASP A 106 11.50 -21.52 -2.04
C ASP A 106 10.73 -21.25 -0.75
N ALA A 107 10.61 -19.98 -0.35
CA ALA A 107 9.95 -19.57 0.89
C ALA A 107 8.42 -19.65 0.84
N PHE A 108 7.82 -19.89 -0.34
CA PHE A 108 6.38 -19.83 -0.53
C PHE A 108 5.78 -21.09 -1.13
N ASN A 109 4.60 -21.46 -0.61
CA ASN A 109 3.66 -22.33 -1.31
C ASN A 109 2.88 -21.50 -2.34
N ARG A 110 2.56 -22.08 -3.48
CA ARG A 110 1.77 -21.49 -4.58
C ARG A 110 0.75 -22.52 -5.05
N PRO A 111 -0.55 -22.18 -5.13
CA PRO A 111 -1.18 -20.96 -4.68
C PRO A 111 -1.26 -20.84 -3.16
N GLY A 112 -1.70 -19.68 -2.65
CA GLY A 112 -1.93 -19.40 -1.24
C GLY A 112 -3.06 -18.39 -1.03
N HIS A 113 -3.11 -17.80 0.17
CA HIS A 113 -4.18 -16.89 0.59
C HIS A 113 -3.77 -15.42 0.59
N ILE A 114 -2.49 -15.12 0.35
CA ILE A 114 -1.99 -13.74 0.20
C ILE A 114 -1.82 -13.45 -1.29
N PHE A 115 -2.26 -12.26 -1.71
CA PHE A 115 -2.25 -11.80 -3.10
C PHE A 115 -1.21 -10.69 -3.28
N PRO A 116 0.03 -11.01 -3.71
CA PRO A 116 1.00 -9.98 -3.99
C PRO A 116 0.61 -9.18 -5.24
N LEU A 117 0.82 -7.85 -5.17
CA LEU A 117 0.59 -6.91 -6.27
C LEU A 117 1.92 -6.27 -6.65
N ILE A 118 2.23 -6.22 -7.95
CA ILE A 118 3.45 -5.55 -8.42
C ILE A 118 3.16 -4.07 -8.61
N ALA A 119 3.82 -3.22 -7.81
CA ALA A 119 3.78 -1.77 -7.99
C ALA A 119 4.57 -1.36 -9.24
N GLU A 120 4.03 -0.41 -10.00
CA GLU A 120 4.72 0.18 -11.14
C GLU A 120 6.02 0.87 -10.71
N SER A 121 7.08 0.68 -11.51
CA SER A 121 8.36 1.35 -11.30
C SER A 121 8.18 2.87 -11.44
N GLY A 122 8.57 3.62 -10.40
CA GLY A 122 8.30 5.07 -10.28
C GLY A 122 7.15 5.39 -9.32
N GLY A 123 6.43 4.39 -8.82
CA GLY A 123 5.42 4.55 -7.78
C GLY A 123 4.27 5.46 -8.22
N VAL A 124 3.80 6.34 -7.32
CA VAL A 124 2.67 7.25 -7.60
C VAL A 124 2.93 8.26 -8.70
N PHE A 125 4.18 8.49 -9.12
CA PHE A 125 4.47 9.28 -10.32
C PHE A 125 4.00 8.58 -11.60
N LYS A 126 4.04 7.26 -11.62
CA LYS A 126 3.69 6.46 -12.78
C LYS A 126 2.22 6.05 -12.78
N ARG A 127 1.74 5.56 -11.63
CA ARG A 127 0.36 5.12 -11.44
C ARG A 127 -0.13 5.56 -10.06
N GLN A 128 -1.18 6.38 -10.02
CA GLN A 128 -1.73 6.94 -8.78
C GLN A 128 -2.72 5.97 -8.12
N GLY A 129 -2.26 4.73 -7.84
CA GLY A 129 -3.04 3.68 -7.20
C GLY A 129 -2.57 3.36 -5.79
N HIS A 130 -3.42 2.67 -5.00
CA HIS A 130 -3.14 2.24 -3.65
C HIS A 130 -1.91 1.31 -3.58
N THR A 131 -1.73 0.46 -4.61
CA THR A 131 -0.55 -0.41 -4.77
C THR A 131 0.75 0.38 -4.72
N GLU A 132 0.86 1.41 -5.56
CA GLU A 132 2.04 2.28 -5.64
C GLU A 132 2.20 3.12 -4.37
N ALA A 133 1.10 3.69 -3.89
CA ALA A 133 1.10 4.54 -2.70
C ALA A 133 1.62 3.80 -1.46
N SER A 134 1.21 2.54 -1.27
CA SER A 134 1.65 1.74 -0.12
C SER A 134 3.15 1.44 -0.16
N VAL A 135 3.70 1.14 -1.34
CA VAL A 135 5.14 0.90 -1.53
C VAL A 135 5.93 2.19 -1.33
N ASP A 136 5.47 3.31 -1.89
CA ASP A 136 6.11 4.62 -1.73
C ASP A 136 6.14 5.07 -0.28
N LEU A 137 5.03 4.95 0.45
CA LEU A 137 4.95 5.27 1.88
C LEU A 137 5.89 4.39 2.71
N ALA A 138 5.99 3.10 2.40
CA ALA A 138 6.91 2.20 3.08
C ALA A 138 8.37 2.65 2.88
N VAL A 139 8.77 2.95 1.64
CA VAL A 139 10.11 3.44 1.30
C VAL A 139 10.41 4.78 1.99
N LEU A 140 9.50 5.75 1.92
CA LEU A 140 9.64 7.06 2.55
C LEU A 140 9.73 6.97 4.08
N ALA A 141 9.11 5.97 4.67
CA ALA A 141 9.20 5.69 6.11
C ALA A 141 10.48 4.92 6.50
N GLY A 142 11.30 4.47 5.53
CA GLY A 142 12.54 3.73 5.76
C GLY A 142 12.38 2.21 5.86
N PHE A 143 11.26 1.66 5.41
CA PHE A 143 11.01 0.22 5.33
C PHE A 143 11.39 -0.37 3.97
N THR A 144 11.40 -1.68 3.89
CA THR A 144 11.49 -2.39 2.60
C THR A 144 10.31 -2.00 1.70
N PRO A 145 10.48 -1.99 0.36
CA PRO A 145 9.44 -1.57 -0.59
C PRO A 145 8.30 -2.62 -0.69
N ALA A 146 7.54 -2.74 0.40
CA ALA A 146 6.42 -3.65 0.54
C ALA A 146 5.39 -3.11 1.53
N GLY A 147 4.12 -3.19 1.18
CA GLY A 147 2.99 -2.82 2.02
C GLY A 147 1.99 -3.97 2.20
N VAL A 148 1.01 -3.76 3.07
CA VAL A 148 -0.23 -4.52 3.13
C VAL A 148 -1.37 -3.54 2.95
N ILE A 149 -2.32 -3.86 2.09
CA ILE A 149 -3.50 -3.05 1.81
C ILE A 149 -4.77 -3.89 1.90
N CYS A 150 -5.88 -3.23 2.21
CA CYS A 150 -7.21 -3.83 2.20
C CYS A 150 -8.25 -2.74 2.00
N GLU A 151 -9.10 -2.88 1.00
CA GLU A 151 -10.19 -1.94 0.73
C GLU A 151 -11.15 -1.86 1.92
N ILE A 152 -11.78 -0.70 2.12
CA ILE A 152 -12.82 -0.52 3.15
C ILE A 152 -14.19 -0.61 2.50
N ILE A 153 -14.97 -1.58 2.95
CA ILE A 153 -16.30 -1.91 2.44
C ILE A 153 -17.34 -1.64 3.55
N ASN A 154 -18.43 -0.96 3.21
CA ASN A 154 -19.56 -0.69 4.08
C ASN A 154 -20.32 -1.97 4.47
N ASP A 155 -21.18 -1.91 5.48
CA ASP A 155 -21.99 -3.04 5.95
C ASP A 155 -22.96 -3.58 4.88
N ASP A 156 -23.39 -2.72 3.96
CA ASP A 156 -24.27 -3.07 2.87
C ASP A 156 -23.54 -3.66 1.64
N GLY A 157 -22.20 -3.76 1.71
CA GLY A 157 -21.35 -4.28 0.64
C GLY A 157 -20.92 -3.22 -0.39
N SER A 158 -21.34 -1.96 -0.26
CA SER A 158 -20.82 -0.88 -1.10
C SER A 158 -19.41 -0.46 -0.65
N MET A 159 -18.62 0.07 -1.59
CA MET A 159 -17.30 0.61 -1.25
C MET A 159 -17.45 1.89 -0.43
N ALA A 160 -16.71 2.00 0.68
CA ALA A 160 -16.70 3.19 1.51
C ALA A 160 -16.13 4.39 0.75
N ARG A 161 -16.85 5.53 0.80
CA ARG A 161 -16.44 6.78 0.18
C ARG A 161 -15.95 7.75 1.25
N LEU A 162 -15.37 8.89 0.86
CA LEU A 162 -14.74 9.81 1.80
C LEU A 162 -15.59 10.11 3.07
N PRO A 163 -16.92 10.37 2.98
CA PRO A 163 -17.72 10.58 4.19
C PRO A 163 -17.78 9.36 5.12
N ASP A 164 -17.82 8.16 4.57
CA ASP A 164 -17.82 6.91 5.34
C ASP A 164 -16.43 6.68 5.96
N LEU A 165 -15.38 6.97 5.19
CA LEU A 165 -13.98 6.83 5.62
C LEU A 165 -13.63 7.81 6.76
N GLU A 166 -14.20 9.02 6.78
CA GLU A 166 -14.07 9.97 7.89
C GLU A 166 -14.67 9.41 9.18
N LEU A 167 -15.85 8.81 9.12
CA LEU A 167 -16.48 8.16 10.26
C LEU A 167 -15.67 6.95 10.73
N PHE A 168 -15.25 6.12 9.82
CA PHE A 168 -14.41 4.95 10.08
C PHE A 168 -13.07 5.36 10.74
N ALA A 169 -12.43 6.39 10.20
CA ALA A 169 -11.17 6.92 10.75
C ALA A 169 -11.34 7.45 12.18
N ALA A 170 -12.45 8.17 12.45
CA ALA A 170 -12.76 8.68 13.78
C ALA A 170 -13.02 7.54 14.77
N GLU A 171 -13.78 6.52 14.38
CA GLU A 171 -14.09 5.36 15.22
C GLU A 171 -12.83 4.57 15.60
N HIS A 172 -11.93 4.38 14.64
CA HIS A 172 -10.73 3.54 14.81
C HIS A 172 -9.45 4.34 15.11
N ASN A 173 -9.56 5.67 15.23
CA ASN A 173 -8.42 6.57 15.47
C ASN A 173 -7.30 6.40 14.42
N LEU A 174 -7.69 6.40 13.15
CA LEU A 174 -6.81 6.30 12.01
C LEU A 174 -6.60 7.65 11.33
N LEU A 175 -5.43 7.84 10.72
CA LEU A 175 -5.15 8.98 9.87
C LEU A 175 -5.67 8.70 8.46
N ILE A 176 -6.14 9.75 7.77
CA ILE A 176 -6.50 9.69 6.34
C ILE A 176 -5.51 10.55 5.56
N VAL A 177 -4.96 10.05 4.48
CA VAL A 177 -4.15 10.79 3.50
C VAL A 177 -4.61 10.50 2.08
N SER A 178 -4.38 11.44 1.16
CA SER A 178 -4.68 11.24 -0.25
C SER A 178 -3.43 10.85 -1.06
N ILE A 179 -3.62 10.08 -2.13
CA ILE A 179 -2.55 9.78 -3.11
C ILE A 179 -2.09 11.08 -3.79
N ALA A 180 -2.99 12.05 -3.98
CA ALA A 180 -2.64 13.36 -4.53
C ALA A 180 -1.65 14.12 -3.63
N ASP A 181 -1.86 14.11 -2.30
CA ASP A 181 -0.93 14.74 -1.35
C ASP A 181 0.41 14.00 -1.32
N LEU A 182 0.41 12.66 -1.39
CA LEU A 182 1.63 11.87 -1.48
C LEU A 182 2.42 12.21 -2.75
N LEU A 183 1.75 12.33 -3.89
CA LEU A 183 2.38 12.75 -5.15
C LEU A 183 2.99 14.16 -5.03
N ALA A 184 2.25 15.11 -4.46
CA ALA A 184 2.74 16.46 -4.23
C ALA A 184 3.93 16.48 -3.24
N TYR A 185 3.89 15.66 -2.21
CA TYR A 185 4.98 15.49 -1.25
C TYR A 185 6.24 14.97 -1.95
N ARG A 186 6.15 13.88 -2.71
CA ARG A 186 7.27 13.31 -3.45
C ARG A 186 7.87 14.30 -4.44
N LYS A 187 7.04 15.02 -5.22
CA LYS A 187 7.52 16.04 -6.15
C LYS A 187 8.39 17.11 -5.47
N ARG A 188 7.99 17.58 -4.29
CA ARG A 188 8.77 18.56 -3.53
C ARG A 188 10.10 18.02 -3.03
N HIS A 189 10.08 16.81 -2.46
CA HIS A 189 11.27 16.21 -1.85
C HIS A 189 12.30 15.75 -2.89
N GLU A 190 11.89 15.16 -3.99
CA GLU A 190 12.80 14.72 -5.05
C GLU A 190 13.40 15.91 -5.82
N ALA A 191 12.64 16.98 -6.04
CA ALA A 191 13.18 18.21 -6.61
C ALA A 191 14.27 18.85 -5.73
N LEU A 192 14.09 18.84 -4.40
CA LEU A 192 15.09 19.33 -3.46
C LEU A 192 16.37 18.49 -3.47
N LEU A 193 16.27 17.16 -3.54
CA LEU A 193 17.45 16.28 -3.64
C LEU A 193 18.23 16.54 -4.92
N THR A 194 17.58 16.67 -6.06
CA THR A 194 18.23 16.98 -7.34
C THR A 194 18.93 18.33 -7.31
N GLN A 195 18.37 19.34 -6.63
CA GLN A 195 19.01 20.65 -6.46
C GLN A 195 20.26 20.59 -5.57
N ILE A 196 20.23 19.81 -4.49
CA ILE A 196 21.37 19.63 -3.58
C ILE A 196 22.52 18.89 -4.30
N GLU A 197 22.20 17.83 -5.06
CA GLU A 197 23.21 17.08 -5.83
C GLU A 197 23.84 17.90 -6.96
N SER A 198 23.12 18.88 -7.50
CA SER A 198 23.59 19.76 -8.59
C SER A 198 24.30 21.03 -8.10
N ALA A 199 24.31 21.30 -6.80
CA ALA A 199 25.00 22.45 -6.22
C ALA A 199 26.53 22.29 -6.35
N PRO A 200 27.30 23.24 -6.93
CA PRO A 200 28.76 23.15 -6.95
C PRO A 200 29.30 23.23 -5.54
N LEU A 201 30.29 22.37 -5.22
CA LEU A 201 31.06 22.39 -3.99
C LEU A 201 31.90 23.65 -3.87
#